data_960ea92135a2e0194c8ea4a6f110b477
#
_entry.id   960ea92135a2e0194c8ea4a6f110b477
#
_cell.length_a   1.000
_cell.length_b   1.000
_cell.length_c   1.000
_cell.angle_alpha   90.00
_cell.angle_beta   90.00
_cell.angle_gamma   90.00
#
_symmetry.space_group_name_H-M   'P 1'
#
loop_
_entity.id
_entity.type
_entity.pdbx_description
1 polymer ?
#
loop_
_entity_poly.entity_id
_entity_poly.type
_entity_poly.pdbx_seq_one_letter_code
_entity_poly.pdbx_strand_id
1 'polypeptide(L)'
;LNSAYGAIGNQYFKYFDVRLAEGVTLTGQLTIQWAEKAMNVIMNDLLKTNKDYVIAIDTDSLYVNFGPLVKKLNPKDPVKWLDKICSEHFEPVLQKAYTTLFDNMNAHKNRMTMAREGISDRGIWTAKKRYILNVHNNEGVQYKEPKLKIMGIEAIKSSTPEVVRGKFKEVFKMIISGSQSDTQKFIQEFKEEFRTFQPEQIAFPRRVSN
;
A
#
# COMPACT_ATOMS: atom_id res chain seq x y z
N LEU A 1 17.87 -9.10 -7.73
CA LEU A 1 18.28 -8.52 -6.43
C LEU A 1 17.58 -9.21 -5.25
N ASN A 2 16.25 -9.41 -5.29
CA ASN A 2 15.52 -10.09 -4.20
C ASN A 2 15.99 -11.52 -3.97
N SER A 3 16.38 -12.22 -5.03
CA SER A 3 16.96 -13.56 -4.94
C SER A 3 18.32 -13.59 -4.23
N ALA A 4 19.15 -12.54 -4.39
CA ALA A 4 20.46 -12.45 -3.74
C ALA A 4 20.31 -12.35 -2.20
N TYR A 5 19.38 -11.51 -1.70
CA TYR A 5 19.06 -11.43 -0.28
C TYR A 5 18.63 -12.79 0.28
N GLY A 6 17.68 -13.45 -0.40
CA GLY A 6 17.22 -14.78 0.00
C GLY A 6 18.33 -15.83 -0.01
N ALA A 7 19.24 -15.76 -0.98
CA ALA A 7 20.38 -16.65 -1.05
C ALA A 7 21.37 -16.43 0.11
N ILE A 8 21.73 -15.18 0.42
CA ILE A 8 22.64 -14.87 1.54
C ILE A 8 22.08 -15.37 2.88
N GLY A 9 20.77 -15.33 3.07
CA GLY A 9 20.10 -15.85 4.25
C GLY A 9 19.85 -17.36 4.26
N ASN A 10 20.23 -18.09 3.20
CA ASN A 10 20.02 -19.53 3.11
C ASN A 10 21.29 -20.30 3.49
N GLN A 11 21.18 -21.16 4.52
CA GLN A 11 22.32 -21.97 5.04
C GLN A 11 23.02 -22.85 4.02
N TYR A 12 22.39 -23.20 2.91
CA TYR A 12 22.97 -24.02 1.84
C TYR A 12 23.67 -23.19 0.75
N PHE A 13 23.64 -21.87 0.87
CA PHE A 13 24.30 -21.00 -0.11
C PHE A 13 25.77 -20.81 0.22
N LYS A 14 26.65 -20.87 -0.80
CA LYS A 14 28.10 -20.78 -0.65
C LYS A 14 28.57 -19.53 0.14
N TYR A 15 27.85 -18.41 0.00
CA TYR A 15 28.17 -17.15 0.66
C TYR A 15 27.13 -16.81 1.74
N PHE A 16 26.62 -17.84 2.45
CA PHE A 16 25.71 -17.67 3.55
C PHE A 16 26.34 -16.84 4.67
N ASP A 17 25.69 -15.76 5.08
CA ASP A 17 26.02 -14.97 6.25
C ASP A 17 24.75 -14.31 6.81
N VAL A 18 24.30 -14.81 7.97
CA VAL A 18 23.09 -14.31 8.66
C VAL A 18 23.23 -12.83 9.02
N ARG A 19 24.43 -12.38 9.40
CA ARG A 19 24.67 -10.97 9.79
C ARG A 19 24.46 -10.02 8.61
N LEU A 20 24.85 -10.43 7.39
CA LEU A 20 24.60 -9.64 6.19
C LEU A 20 23.10 -9.59 5.88
N ALA A 21 22.39 -10.72 5.97
CA ALA A 21 20.96 -10.77 5.76
C ALA A 21 20.18 -9.93 6.81
N GLU A 22 20.59 -10.03 8.07
CA GLU A 22 20.04 -9.20 9.17
C GLU A 22 20.34 -7.72 8.95
N GLY A 23 21.55 -7.36 8.57
CA GLY A 23 21.95 -5.98 8.26
C GLY A 23 21.07 -5.35 7.17
N VAL A 24 20.75 -6.09 6.11
CA VAL A 24 19.82 -5.61 5.06
C VAL A 24 18.42 -5.30 5.62
N THR A 25 17.87 -6.19 6.44
CA THR A 25 16.52 -6.00 7.02
C THR A 25 16.48 -4.87 8.05
N LEU A 26 17.48 -4.79 8.92
CA LEU A 26 17.55 -3.73 9.94
C LEU A 26 17.77 -2.36 9.29
N THR A 27 18.62 -2.27 8.26
CA THR A 27 18.80 -1.04 7.49
C THR A 27 17.49 -0.62 6.81
N GLY A 28 16.75 -1.56 6.21
CA GLY A 28 15.43 -1.30 5.63
C GLY A 28 14.44 -0.77 6.66
N GLN A 29 14.36 -1.37 7.83
CA GLN A 29 13.50 -0.91 8.94
C GLN A 29 13.87 0.49 9.40
N LEU A 30 15.17 0.77 9.60
CA LEU A 30 15.63 2.08 10.00
C LEU A 30 15.31 3.14 8.93
N THR A 31 15.54 2.82 7.66
CA THR A 31 15.30 3.73 6.54
C THR A 31 13.83 4.13 6.43
N ILE A 32 12.90 3.17 6.55
CA ILE A 32 11.47 3.49 6.45
C ILE A 32 10.94 4.26 7.67
N GLN A 33 11.44 3.97 8.88
CA GLN A 33 11.11 4.74 10.08
C GLN A 33 11.68 6.17 10.02
N TRP A 34 12.83 6.35 9.39
CA TRP A 34 13.43 7.67 9.18
C TRP A 34 12.59 8.50 8.21
N ALA A 35 12.11 7.88 7.12
CA ALA A 35 11.22 8.51 6.16
C ALA A 35 9.87 8.87 6.79
N GLU A 36 9.29 8.01 7.63
CA GLU A 36 8.09 8.28 8.41
C GLU A 36 8.23 9.55 9.26
N LYS A 37 9.30 9.63 10.04
CA LYS A 37 9.57 10.81 10.88
C LYS A 37 9.71 12.07 10.04
N ALA A 38 10.47 12.02 8.94
CA ALA A 38 10.64 13.16 8.05
C ALA A 38 9.31 13.62 7.44
N MET A 39 8.46 12.68 7.04
CA MET A 39 7.13 12.98 6.50
C MET A 39 6.21 13.60 7.55
N ASN A 40 6.21 13.08 8.76
CA ASN A 40 5.41 13.64 9.86
C ASN A 40 5.89 15.04 10.25
N VAL A 41 7.19 15.31 10.28
CA VAL A 41 7.73 16.63 10.56
C VAL A 41 7.24 17.66 9.54
N ILE A 42 7.41 17.40 8.24
CA ILE A 42 6.98 18.34 7.20
C ILE A 42 5.46 18.55 7.19
N MET A 43 4.67 17.49 7.38
CA MET A 43 3.21 17.60 7.43
C MET A 43 2.76 18.42 8.64
N ASN A 44 3.37 18.23 9.80
CA ASN A 44 3.07 18.99 11.00
C ASN A 44 3.47 20.47 10.84
N ASP A 45 4.60 20.75 10.21
CA ASP A 45 5.04 22.13 9.93
C ASP A 45 4.08 22.85 8.98
N LEU A 46 3.62 22.20 7.91
CA LEU A 46 2.69 22.74 6.93
C LEU A 46 1.30 22.99 7.54
N LEU A 47 0.84 22.08 8.40
CA LEU A 47 -0.49 22.15 8.99
C LEU A 47 -0.54 22.86 10.34
N LYS A 48 0.63 23.15 10.95
CA LYS A 48 0.76 23.72 12.29
C LYS A 48 0.08 22.85 13.35
N THR A 49 0.38 21.56 13.32
CA THR A 49 -0.19 20.54 14.19
C THR A 49 0.91 19.68 14.81
N ASN A 50 0.51 18.78 15.71
CA ASN A 50 1.38 17.72 16.24
C ASN A 50 0.60 16.40 16.19
N LYS A 51 0.53 15.81 14.99
CA LYS A 51 -0.21 14.56 14.71
C LYS A 51 0.63 13.61 13.87
N ASP A 52 0.21 12.35 13.88
CA ASP A 52 0.73 11.36 12.96
C ASP A 52 -0.09 11.37 11.66
N TYR A 53 0.58 11.57 10.54
CA TYR A 53 0.00 11.56 9.19
C TYR A 53 0.36 10.32 8.40
N VAL A 54 1.32 9.53 8.88
CA VAL A 54 1.66 8.22 8.30
C VAL A 54 0.76 7.17 8.93
N ILE A 55 -0.24 6.73 8.18
CA ILE A 55 -1.30 5.83 8.66
C ILE A 55 -0.94 4.34 8.58
N ALA A 56 0.03 3.99 7.72
CA ALA A 56 0.54 2.63 7.60
C ALA A 56 1.93 2.63 6.96
N ILE A 57 2.70 1.61 7.30
CA ILE A 57 4.01 1.29 6.73
C ILE A 57 4.02 -0.18 6.34
N ASP A 58 4.50 -0.50 5.14
CA ASP A 58 4.73 -1.88 4.74
C ASP A 58 6.08 -2.01 4.04
N THR A 59 7.03 -2.61 4.73
CA THR A 59 8.39 -2.94 4.27
C THR A 59 9.16 -1.72 3.75
N ASP A 60 8.82 -1.21 2.57
CA ASP A 60 9.47 -0.12 1.83
C ASP A 60 8.49 0.98 1.39
N SER A 61 7.25 0.91 1.81
CA SER A 61 6.21 1.88 1.46
C SER A 61 5.60 2.60 2.66
N LEU A 62 5.30 3.89 2.48
CA LEU A 62 4.57 4.75 3.41
C LEU A 62 3.19 5.08 2.86
N TYR A 63 2.19 5.02 3.72
CA TYR A 63 0.84 5.49 3.41
C TYR A 63 0.55 6.75 4.20
N VAL A 64 0.48 7.88 3.51
CA VAL A 64 0.37 9.21 4.13
C VAL A 64 -1.02 9.80 3.91
N ASN A 65 -1.63 10.30 4.97
CA ASN A 65 -2.90 10.99 4.92
C ASN A 65 -2.74 12.46 4.56
N PHE A 66 -2.84 12.80 3.29
CA PHE A 66 -2.84 14.16 2.78
C PHE A 66 -4.20 14.88 2.87
N GLY A 67 -5.25 14.21 3.32
CA GLY A 67 -6.60 14.77 3.41
C GLY A 67 -6.68 16.13 4.11
N PRO A 68 -6.05 16.33 5.27
CA PRO A 68 -6.04 17.64 5.95
C PRO A 68 -5.34 18.74 5.15
N LEU A 69 -4.27 18.43 4.41
CA LEU A 69 -3.56 19.37 3.56
C LEU A 69 -4.39 19.75 2.33
N VAL A 70 -5.02 18.76 1.69
CA VAL A 70 -5.95 18.99 0.57
C VAL A 70 -7.13 19.85 1.01
N LYS A 71 -7.72 19.60 2.18
CA LYS A 71 -8.81 20.42 2.73
C LYS A 71 -8.37 21.85 3.01
N LYS A 72 -7.17 22.06 3.53
CA LYS A 72 -6.62 23.39 3.85
C LYS A 72 -6.37 24.22 2.59
N LEU A 73 -5.85 23.63 1.54
CA LEU A 73 -5.45 24.33 0.31
C LEU A 73 -6.52 24.31 -0.78
N ASN A 74 -7.50 23.43 -0.68
CA ASN A 74 -8.67 23.29 -1.56
C ASN A 74 -8.34 23.37 -3.07
N PRO A 75 -7.42 22.53 -3.59
CA PRO A 75 -7.04 22.57 -5.01
C PRO A 75 -8.21 22.13 -5.89
N LYS A 76 -8.32 22.69 -7.11
CA LYS A 76 -9.38 22.36 -8.09
C LYS A 76 -9.35 20.88 -8.49
N ASP A 77 -8.16 20.32 -8.69
CA ASP A 77 -7.95 18.90 -8.99
C ASP A 77 -6.97 18.33 -7.94
N PRO A 78 -7.49 17.74 -6.86
CA PRO A 78 -6.66 17.23 -5.77
C PRO A 78 -5.65 16.17 -6.20
N VAL A 79 -6.01 15.32 -7.16
CA VAL A 79 -5.15 14.20 -7.60
C VAL A 79 -3.96 14.71 -8.38
N LYS A 80 -4.18 15.58 -9.38
CA LYS A 80 -3.09 16.20 -10.14
C LYS A 80 -2.23 17.11 -9.28
N TRP A 81 -2.86 17.81 -8.33
CA TRP A 81 -2.13 18.65 -7.40
C TRP A 81 -1.23 17.82 -6.50
N LEU A 82 -1.72 16.71 -5.93
CA LEU A 82 -0.91 15.78 -5.13
C LEU A 82 0.22 15.16 -5.95
N ASP A 83 -0.05 14.76 -7.19
CA ASP A 83 0.97 14.22 -8.10
C ASP A 83 2.14 15.20 -8.24
N LYS A 84 1.83 16.45 -8.52
CA LYS A 84 2.82 17.53 -8.67
C LYS A 84 3.55 17.82 -7.38
N ILE A 85 2.85 18.03 -6.26
CA ILE A 85 3.48 18.46 -5.00
C ILE A 85 4.30 17.34 -4.37
N CYS A 86 3.96 16.07 -4.58
CA CYS A 86 4.76 14.96 -4.13
C CYS A 86 6.14 14.98 -4.79
N SER A 87 6.19 15.10 -6.11
CA SER A 87 7.45 15.12 -6.86
C SER A 87 8.28 16.40 -6.61
N GLU A 88 7.63 17.57 -6.47
CA GLU A 88 8.34 18.85 -6.33
C GLU A 88 8.77 19.16 -4.90
N HIS A 89 8.05 18.65 -3.89
CA HIS A 89 8.32 19.02 -2.48
C HIS A 89 8.57 17.82 -1.56
N PHE A 90 7.73 16.79 -1.57
CA PHE A 90 7.85 15.70 -0.59
C PHE A 90 8.98 14.73 -0.92
N GLU A 91 9.16 14.33 -2.17
CA GLU A 91 10.27 13.47 -2.58
C GLU A 91 11.64 14.10 -2.32
N PRO A 92 11.89 15.40 -2.63
CA PRO A 92 13.14 16.07 -2.27
C PRO A 92 13.41 16.11 -0.76
N VAL A 93 12.38 16.29 0.07
CA VAL A 93 12.52 16.24 1.54
C VAL A 93 12.93 14.85 2.00
N LEU A 94 12.28 13.81 1.49
CA LEU A 94 12.65 12.43 1.80
C LEU A 94 14.07 12.10 1.33
N GLN A 95 14.45 12.55 0.13
CA GLN A 95 15.81 12.35 -0.38
C GLN A 95 16.87 13.04 0.50
N LYS A 96 16.59 14.24 0.99
CA LYS A 96 17.45 14.94 1.95
C LYS A 96 17.54 14.19 3.29
N ALA A 97 16.40 13.68 3.78
CA ALA A 97 16.37 12.89 5.00
C ALA A 97 17.20 11.61 4.87
N TYR A 98 17.11 10.91 3.74
CA TYR A 98 17.95 9.75 3.45
C TYR A 98 19.44 10.10 3.38
N THR A 99 19.80 11.20 2.73
CA THR A 99 21.19 11.65 2.69
C THR A 99 21.73 11.86 4.11
N THR A 100 20.99 12.57 4.96
CA THR A 100 21.36 12.76 6.36
C THR A 100 21.51 11.44 7.13
N LEU A 101 20.62 10.49 6.92
CA LEU A 101 20.70 9.16 7.54
C LEU A 101 21.98 8.44 7.14
N PHE A 102 22.27 8.38 5.84
CA PHE A 102 23.43 7.65 5.31
C PHE A 102 24.76 8.32 5.64
N ASP A 103 24.79 9.65 5.73
CA ASP A 103 25.97 10.40 6.24
C ASP A 103 26.23 10.05 7.71
N ASN A 104 25.19 10.03 8.55
CA ASN A 104 25.28 9.62 9.96
C ASN A 104 25.73 8.15 10.13
N MET A 105 25.36 7.28 9.21
CA MET A 105 25.77 5.88 9.20
C MET A 105 27.17 5.67 8.57
N ASN A 106 27.80 6.71 8.07
CA ASN A 106 29.05 6.63 7.32
C ASN A 106 28.97 5.64 6.13
N ALA A 107 27.86 5.65 5.43
CA ALA A 107 27.62 4.75 4.32
C ALA A 107 28.42 5.18 3.07
N HIS A 108 28.99 4.21 2.36
CA HIS A 108 29.81 4.47 1.19
C HIS A 108 29.09 5.28 0.09
N LYS A 109 27.79 5.00 -0.14
CA LYS A 109 26.98 5.69 -1.14
C LYS A 109 25.50 5.57 -0.81
N ASN A 110 24.79 6.70 -0.80
CA ASN A 110 23.33 6.71 -0.75
C ASN A 110 22.77 6.26 -2.11
N ARG A 111 21.96 5.17 -2.11
CA ARG A 111 21.26 4.64 -3.27
C ARG A 111 19.75 4.53 -3.00
N MET A 112 19.30 5.00 -1.84
CA MET A 112 17.88 4.94 -1.48
C MET A 112 17.14 6.10 -2.11
N THR A 113 16.03 5.77 -2.77
CA THR A 113 15.09 6.73 -3.33
C THR A 113 13.70 6.30 -2.94
N MET A 114 12.81 7.25 -2.71
CA MET A 114 11.39 7.00 -2.51
C MET A 114 10.62 7.94 -3.43
N ALA A 115 9.80 7.36 -4.27
CA ALA A 115 8.92 8.08 -5.18
C ALA A 115 7.46 7.77 -4.86
N ARG A 116 6.55 8.68 -5.22
CA ARG A 116 5.12 8.46 -5.08
C ARG A 116 4.67 7.37 -6.05
N GLU A 117 4.12 6.28 -5.51
CA GLU A 117 3.53 5.19 -6.30
C GLU A 117 2.07 5.47 -6.65
N GLY A 118 1.21 5.65 -5.65
CA GLY A 118 -0.23 5.78 -5.86
C GLY A 118 -0.87 6.95 -5.13
N ILE A 119 -1.96 7.48 -5.69
CA ILE A 119 -2.85 8.46 -5.06
C ILE A 119 -4.23 7.84 -4.97
N SER A 120 -4.76 7.76 -3.74
CA SER A 120 -6.07 7.20 -3.44
C SER A 120 -6.87 8.20 -2.61
N ASP A 121 -8.17 8.30 -2.85
CA ASP A 121 -9.06 9.14 -2.04
C ASP A 121 -9.53 8.43 -0.77
N ARG A 122 -9.60 7.10 -0.81
CA ARG A 122 -10.03 6.25 0.30
C ARG A 122 -9.21 4.98 0.38
N GLY A 123 -8.99 4.52 1.62
CA GLY A 123 -8.33 3.27 1.90
C GLY A 123 -8.86 2.62 3.17
N ILE A 124 -8.86 1.28 3.19
CA ILE A 124 -9.27 0.48 4.35
C ILE A 124 -8.16 -0.54 4.60
N TRP A 125 -7.59 -0.54 5.81
CA TRP A 125 -6.64 -1.54 6.28
C TRP A 125 -7.34 -2.44 7.28
N THR A 126 -7.49 -3.73 6.93
CA THR A 126 -8.14 -4.73 7.79
C THR A 126 -7.13 -5.42 8.70
N ALA A 127 -5.87 -5.50 8.29
CA ALA A 127 -4.76 -6.05 9.04
C ALA A 127 -3.43 -5.66 8.36
N LYS A 128 -2.30 -6.02 8.98
CA LYS A 128 -0.97 -5.90 8.38
C LYS A 128 -0.94 -6.62 7.01
N LYS A 129 -0.49 -5.93 5.97
CA LYS A 129 -0.44 -6.44 4.58
C LYS A 129 -1.81 -6.78 3.96
N ARG A 130 -2.92 -6.29 4.53
CA ARG A 130 -4.29 -6.53 4.04
C ARG A 130 -5.04 -5.23 3.94
N TYR A 131 -5.18 -4.71 2.72
CA TYR A 131 -5.81 -3.41 2.49
C TYR A 131 -6.51 -3.32 1.15
N ILE A 132 -7.39 -2.34 1.05
CA ILE A 132 -8.12 -1.98 -0.16
C ILE A 132 -7.95 -0.48 -0.35
N LEU A 133 -7.54 -0.04 -1.54
CA LEU A 133 -7.39 1.36 -1.90
C LEU A 133 -8.23 1.67 -3.14
N ASN A 134 -8.85 2.85 -3.15
CA ASN A 134 -9.50 3.39 -4.34
C ASN A 134 -8.52 4.32 -5.06
N VAL A 135 -7.80 3.79 -6.04
CA VAL A 135 -6.65 4.43 -6.67
C VAL A 135 -7.07 5.27 -7.87
N HIS A 136 -6.75 6.55 -7.84
CA HIS A 136 -6.99 7.52 -8.93
C HIS A 136 -5.78 7.72 -9.86
N ASN A 137 -4.57 7.62 -9.30
CA ASN A 137 -3.33 7.74 -10.04
C ASN A 137 -2.34 6.67 -9.56
N ASN A 138 -1.64 6.02 -10.47
CA ASN A 138 -0.59 5.06 -10.18
C ASN A 138 0.62 5.33 -11.05
N GLU A 139 1.78 5.57 -10.44
CA GLU A 139 3.05 5.87 -11.11
C GLU A 139 2.93 6.97 -12.19
N GLY A 140 2.18 8.05 -11.91
CA GLY A 140 1.94 9.14 -12.86
C GLY A 140 0.79 8.91 -13.86
N VAL A 141 0.27 7.69 -13.94
CA VAL A 141 -0.87 7.37 -14.81
C VAL A 141 -2.18 7.73 -14.14
N GLN A 142 -2.84 8.77 -14.62
CA GLN A 142 -4.15 9.21 -14.14
C GLN A 142 -5.25 8.30 -14.71
N TYR A 143 -6.05 7.69 -13.84
CA TYR A 143 -7.21 6.91 -14.27
C TYR A 143 -8.43 7.81 -14.52
N LYS A 144 -9.21 7.49 -15.57
CA LYS A 144 -10.51 8.14 -15.83
C LYS A 144 -11.52 7.81 -14.73
N GLU A 145 -11.55 6.55 -14.33
CA GLU A 145 -12.31 6.03 -13.19
C GLU A 145 -11.35 5.37 -12.20
N PRO A 146 -11.55 5.56 -10.89
CA PRO A 146 -10.68 4.98 -9.90
C PRO A 146 -10.70 3.45 -9.96
N LYS A 147 -9.56 2.83 -9.69
CA LYS A 147 -9.40 1.38 -9.67
C LYS A 147 -9.17 0.89 -8.25
N LEU A 148 -9.80 -0.24 -7.90
CA LEU A 148 -9.52 -0.90 -6.63
C LEU A 148 -8.18 -1.62 -6.69
N LYS A 149 -7.26 -1.24 -5.78
CA LYS A 149 -6.05 -2.01 -5.45
C LYS A 149 -6.36 -2.79 -4.18
N ILE A 150 -6.40 -4.12 -4.30
CA ILE A 150 -6.71 -5.02 -3.18
C ILE A 150 -5.49 -5.88 -2.91
N MET A 151 -4.98 -5.86 -1.70
CA MET A 151 -3.78 -6.58 -1.30
C MET A 151 -4.03 -7.49 -0.11
N GLY A 152 -3.49 -8.71 -0.17
CA GLY A 152 -3.45 -9.67 0.95
C GLY A 152 -4.81 -10.23 1.39
N ILE A 153 -5.90 -9.90 0.71
CA ILE A 153 -7.25 -10.35 1.08
C ILE A 153 -7.57 -11.65 0.34
N GLU A 154 -7.96 -12.67 1.09
CA GLU A 154 -8.24 -14.02 0.57
C GLU A 154 -9.37 -14.03 -0.48
N ALA A 155 -10.32 -13.13 -0.35
CA ALA A 155 -11.48 -13.02 -1.23
C ALA A 155 -11.15 -12.89 -2.73
N ILE A 156 -9.94 -12.42 -3.08
CA ILE A 156 -9.50 -12.23 -4.47
C ILE A 156 -8.44 -13.23 -4.93
N LYS A 157 -8.03 -14.17 -4.07
CA LYS A 157 -7.03 -15.20 -4.45
C LYS A 157 -7.57 -16.12 -5.53
N SER A 158 -6.67 -16.67 -6.34
CA SER A 158 -7.03 -17.64 -7.38
C SER A 158 -7.68 -18.93 -6.85
N SER A 159 -7.41 -19.26 -5.59
CA SER A 159 -8.07 -20.36 -4.88
C SER A 159 -9.53 -20.09 -4.48
N THR A 160 -9.99 -18.84 -4.54
CA THR A 160 -11.40 -18.51 -4.28
C THR A 160 -12.19 -18.68 -5.57
N PRO A 161 -13.39 -19.29 -5.55
CA PRO A 161 -14.23 -19.48 -6.73
C PRO A 161 -14.48 -18.16 -7.48
N GLU A 162 -14.49 -18.20 -8.82
CA GLU A 162 -14.54 -17.00 -9.65
C GLU A 162 -15.80 -16.16 -9.41
N VAL A 163 -16.95 -16.82 -9.29
CA VAL A 163 -18.24 -16.18 -9.01
C VAL A 163 -18.17 -15.39 -7.70
N VAL A 164 -17.60 -16.01 -6.66
CA VAL A 164 -17.43 -15.39 -5.34
C VAL A 164 -16.46 -14.22 -5.40
N ARG A 165 -15.34 -14.36 -6.14
CA ARG A 165 -14.37 -13.25 -6.33
C ARG A 165 -14.98 -12.02 -6.99
N GLY A 166 -15.87 -12.23 -7.98
CA GLY A 166 -16.61 -11.15 -8.64
C GLY A 166 -17.45 -10.37 -7.63
N LYS A 167 -18.26 -11.07 -6.87
CA LYS A 167 -19.13 -10.47 -5.83
C LYS A 167 -18.34 -9.76 -4.73
N PHE A 168 -17.22 -10.32 -4.28
CA PHE A 168 -16.36 -9.62 -3.31
C PHE A 168 -15.81 -8.30 -3.86
N LYS A 169 -15.42 -8.23 -5.13
CA LYS A 169 -14.97 -6.97 -5.74
C LYS A 169 -16.08 -5.93 -5.78
N GLU A 170 -17.32 -6.34 -6.06
CA GLU A 170 -18.50 -5.46 -6.03
C GLU A 170 -18.75 -4.94 -4.61
N VAL A 171 -18.76 -5.82 -3.61
CA VAL A 171 -18.90 -5.44 -2.20
C VAL A 171 -17.81 -4.44 -1.78
N PHE A 172 -16.54 -4.68 -2.15
CA PHE A 172 -15.46 -3.77 -1.79
C PHE A 172 -15.62 -2.39 -2.44
N LYS A 173 -16.11 -2.31 -3.67
CA LYS A 173 -16.48 -1.02 -4.29
C LYS A 173 -17.58 -0.33 -3.50
N MET A 174 -18.61 -1.06 -3.08
CA MET A 174 -19.71 -0.51 -2.29
C MET A 174 -19.26 -0.05 -0.91
N ILE A 175 -18.40 -0.80 -0.21
CA ILE A 175 -17.85 -0.41 1.10
C ILE A 175 -17.02 0.87 0.98
N ILE A 176 -16.25 1.03 -0.08
CA ILE A 176 -15.42 2.22 -0.27
C ILE A 176 -16.24 3.44 -0.70
N SER A 177 -17.22 3.27 -1.59
CA SER A 177 -17.95 4.39 -2.22
C SER A 177 -19.39 4.55 -1.77
N GLY A 178 -20.00 3.49 -1.23
CA GLY A 178 -21.42 3.42 -0.94
C GLY A 178 -21.81 3.65 0.52
N SER A 179 -23.06 3.42 0.79
CA SER A 179 -23.63 3.43 2.14
C SER A 179 -23.56 2.04 2.79
N GLN A 180 -23.62 2.02 4.13
CA GLN A 180 -23.71 0.77 4.88
C GLN A 180 -24.99 -0.02 4.52
N SER A 181 -26.09 0.69 4.32
CA SER A 181 -27.39 0.11 3.96
C SER A 181 -27.33 -0.66 2.64
N ASP A 182 -26.75 -0.05 1.60
CA ASP A 182 -26.63 -0.67 0.27
C ASP A 182 -25.72 -1.90 0.31
N THR A 183 -24.62 -1.81 1.08
CA THR A 183 -23.72 -2.95 1.29
C THR A 183 -24.43 -4.12 1.99
N GLN A 184 -25.21 -3.84 3.03
CA GLN A 184 -25.96 -4.87 3.75
C GLN A 184 -27.02 -5.53 2.85
N LYS A 185 -27.75 -4.73 2.06
CA LYS A 185 -28.74 -5.23 1.09
C LYS A 185 -28.09 -6.15 0.07
N PHE A 186 -26.99 -5.71 -0.54
CA PHE A 186 -26.24 -6.52 -1.51
C PHE A 186 -25.77 -7.86 -0.91
N ILE A 187 -25.24 -7.85 0.31
CA ILE A 187 -24.80 -9.07 0.99
C ILE A 187 -25.98 -10.03 1.20
N GLN A 188 -27.16 -9.50 1.56
CA GLN A 188 -28.34 -10.33 1.76
C GLN A 188 -28.85 -10.93 0.45
N GLU A 189 -28.91 -10.15 -0.63
CA GLU A 189 -29.25 -10.61 -1.96
C GLU A 189 -28.28 -11.69 -2.44
N PHE A 190 -26.98 -11.49 -2.23
CA PHE A 190 -25.97 -12.48 -2.61
C PHE A 190 -26.07 -13.78 -1.79
N LYS A 191 -26.47 -13.73 -0.51
CA LYS A 191 -26.70 -14.95 0.27
C LYS A 191 -27.81 -15.82 -0.35
N GLU A 192 -28.87 -15.22 -0.85
CA GLU A 192 -29.93 -15.96 -1.51
C GLU A 192 -29.49 -16.49 -2.88
N GLU A 193 -28.79 -15.66 -3.68
CA GLU A 193 -28.20 -16.08 -4.95
C GLU A 193 -27.22 -17.24 -4.76
N PHE A 194 -26.36 -17.19 -3.71
CA PHE A 194 -25.37 -18.22 -3.43
C PHE A 194 -25.98 -19.61 -3.21
N ARG A 195 -27.19 -19.68 -2.67
CA ARG A 195 -27.92 -20.95 -2.46
C ARG A 195 -28.36 -21.62 -3.76
N THR A 196 -28.40 -20.88 -4.86
CA THR A 196 -28.81 -21.38 -6.18
C THR A 196 -27.64 -21.91 -7.01
N PHE A 197 -26.39 -21.66 -6.59
CA PHE A 197 -25.23 -22.10 -7.34
C PHE A 197 -25.01 -23.62 -7.25
N GLN A 198 -24.52 -24.18 -8.34
CA GLN A 198 -24.09 -25.58 -8.36
C GLN A 198 -22.78 -25.74 -7.59
N PRO A 199 -22.53 -26.90 -6.95
CA PRO A 199 -21.31 -27.14 -6.17
C PRO A 199 -20.02 -26.82 -6.92
N GLU A 200 -19.96 -27.09 -8.23
CA GLU A 200 -18.80 -26.84 -9.07
C GLU A 200 -18.46 -25.34 -9.22
N GLN A 201 -19.47 -24.47 -9.12
CA GLN A 201 -19.32 -23.01 -9.24
C GLN A 201 -18.74 -22.38 -7.98
N ILE A 202 -18.98 -23.01 -6.81
CA ILE A 202 -18.62 -22.49 -5.48
C ILE A 202 -17.52 -23.30 -4.79
N ALA A 203 -17.13 -24.45 -5.37
CA ALA A 203 -16.03 -25.26 -4.84
C ALA A 203 -14.70 -24.53 -4.94
N PHE A 204 -13.87 -24.65 -3.89
CA PHE A 204 -12.52 -24.11 -3.89
C PHE A 204 -11.63 -24.92 -4.84
N PRO A 205 -11.08 -24.30 -5.90
CA PRO A 205 -10.19 -25.01 -6.83
C PRO A 205 -8.91 -25.44 -6.12
N ARG A 206 -8.57 -26.71 -6.26
CA ARG A 206 -7.33 -27.32 -5.75
C ARG A 206 -6.49 -27.80 -6.90
N ARG A 207 -5.19 -27.49 -6.84
CA ARG A 207 -4.24 -28.07 -7.79
C ARG A 207 -4.02 -29.53 -7.41
N VAL A 208 -4.20 -30.42 -8.39
CA VAL A 208 -3.77 -31.81 -8.28
C VAL A 208 -2.31 -31.86 -8.74
N SER A 209 -1.40 -32.33 -7.88
CA SER A 209 -0.03 -32.66 -8.23
C SER A 209 0.04 -34.16 -8.48
N ASN A 210 0.60 -34.55 -9.61
CA ASN A 210 0.98 -35.95 -9.86
C ASN A 210 2.19 -36.29 -9.02
#